data_1cf810702f92419d779240678c940885
#
_entry.id   1cf810702f92419d779240678c940885
#
_cell.length_a   1.000
_cell.length_b   1.000
_cell.length_c   1.000
_cell.angle_alpha   90.00
_cell.angle_beta   90.00
_cell.angle_gamma   90.00
#
_symmetry.space_group_name_H-M   'P 1'
#
loop_
_entity.id
_entity.type
_entity.pdbx_description
1 polymer ?
#
loop_
_entity_poly.entity_id
_entity_poly.type
_entity_poly.pdbx_seq_one_letter_code
_entity_poly.pdbx_strand_id
1 'polypeptide(L)'
;THCISSAASDVYKRQAYGIPGRARLFEVVQKVKQINKERRSRIAGGVFTGKSANAEELKKDPTLELTYIAAPPRMALYMEKSNQIYDIYLKYVAPEDMHVYSVDEVFMDVTHYLKTYQMSARELAEKMIRDVLKETGVTATAGIGTNLYLCKVAMDIVAKHVTPDANGVRIAELDEMSYRRLLWDHRPLTDFWRVGGGYRKKLEAAGLYTMGDIARCSLGLSL
;
A
#
# COMPACT_ATOMS: atom_id res chain seq x y z
N THR A 1 13.21 -3.01 -2.65
CA THR A 1 12.29 -1.85 -2.64
C THR A 1 11.65 -1.72 -1.29
N HIS A 2 11.59 -0.51 -0.75
CA HIS A 2 10.95 -0.21 0.52
C HIS A 2 9.83 0.79 0.31
N CYS A 3 8.68 0.52 0.93
CA CYS A 3 7.54 1.44 0.97
C CYS A 3 7.21 1.78 2.42
N ILE A 4 7.13 3.06 2.73
CA ILE A 4 6.72 3.54 4.06
C ILE A 4 5.21 3.61 4.06
N SER A 5 4.57 2.76 4.87
CA SER A 5 3.12 2.79 5.08
C SER A 5 2.82 3.49 6.42
N SER A 6 2.32 4.71 6.38
CA SER A 6 2.03 5.49 7.59
C SER A 6 0.60 5.37 8.13
N ALA A 7 -0.26 4.47 7.65
CA ALA A 7 -1.69 4.54 7.97
C ALA A 7 -2.43 3.20 8.11
N ALA A 8 -1.87 2.21 8.78
CA ALA A 8 -2.55 0.91 8.96
C ALA A 8 -3.85 1.00 9.80
N SER A 9 -3.95 1.89 10.78
CA SER A 9 -5.12 1.97 11.67
C SER A 9 -6.33 2.70 11.06
N ASP A 10 -6.12 3.66 10.15
CA ASP A 10 -7.19 4.46 9.55
C ASP A 10 -7.91 3.76 8.39
N VAL A 11 -7.26 2.79 7.76
CA VAL A 11 -7.81 2.08 6.59
C VAL A 11 -9.04 1.26 6.99
N TYR A 12 -9.00 0.53 8.08
CA TYR A 12 -10.11 -0.30 8.54
C TYR A 12 -11.34 0.52 8.95
N LYS A 13 -11.16 1.68 9.59
CA LYS A 13 -12.26 2.54 10.01
C LYS A 13 -12.96 3.21 8.82
N ARG A 14 -12.20 3.61 7.80
CA ARG A 14 -12.76 4.17 6.56
C ARG A 14 -13.51 3.13 5.73
N GLN A 15 -12.99 1.91 5.65
CA GLN A 15 -13.64 0.80 4.94
C GLN A 15 -15.00 0.44 5.52
N ALA A 16 -15.20 0.52 6.85
CA ALA A 16 -16.47 0.28 7.50
C ALA A 16 -17.60 1.22 7.01
N TYR A 17 -17.23 2.39 6.48
CA TYR A 17 -18.15 3.37 5.89
C TYR A 17 -18.13 3.36 4.35
N GLY A 18 -17.44 2.40 3.72
CA GLY A 18 -17.33 2.32 2.27
C GLY A 18 -16.55 3.49 1.65
N ILE A 19 -15.60 4.08 2.40
CA ILE A 19 -14.69 5.13 1.92
C ILE A 19 -13.39 4.44 1.50
N PRO A 20 -13.03 4.49 0.19
CA PRO A 20 -11.81 3.83 -0.31
C PRO A 20 -10.55 4.48 0.27
N GLY A 21 -9.46 3.73 0.29
CA GLY A 21 -8.13 4.29 0.54
C GLY A 21 -7.79 5.38 -0.48
N ARG A 22 -7.12 6.45 -0.06
CA ARG A 22 -6.75 7.61 -0.90
C ARG A 22 -7.95 8.33 -1.54
N ALA A 23 -9.13 8.29 -0.91
CA ALA A 23 -10.29 9.04 -1.34
C ALA A 23 -9.98 10.55 -1.38
N ARG A 24 -10.43 11.25 -2.41
CA ARG A 24 -10.34 12.70 -2.48
C ARG A 24 -11.29 13.33 -1.47
N LEU A 25 -10.95 14.51 -0.96
CA LEU A 25 -11.75 15.17 0.08
C LEU A 25 -13.23 15.29 -0.30
N PHE A 26 -13.53 15.65 -1.56
CA PHE A 26 -14.93 15.77 -2.00
C PHE A 26 -15.69 14.43 -1.95
N GLU A 27 -15.03 13.31 -2.23
CA GLU A 27 -15.62 11.96 -2.15
C GLU A 27 -15.95 11.61 -0.70
N VAL A 28 -15.06 11.97 0.24
CA VAL A 28 -15.29 11.83 1.68
C VAL A 28 -16.50 12.67 2.11
N VAL A 29 -16.54 13.95 1.70
CA VAL A 29 -17.65 14.87 2.00
C VAL A 29 -18.99 14.32 1.51
N GLN A 30 -19.05 13.85 0.25
CA GLN A 30 -20.27 13.27 -0.31
C GLN A 30 -20.70 11.99 0.44
N LYS A 31 -19.74 11.12 0.74
CA LYS A 31 -20.03 9.87 1.45
C LYS A 31 -20.54 10.12 2.87
N VAL A 32 -19.92 11.04 3.60
CA VAL A 32 -20.36 11.45 4.94
C VAL A 32 -21.78 12.04 4.89
N LYS A 33 -22.09 12.87 3.91
CA LYS A 33 -23.46 13.40 3.72
C LYS A 33 -24.47 12.27 3.48
N GLN A 34 -24.13 11.29 2.65
CA GLN A 34 -24.99 10.13 2.40
C GLN A 34 -25.22 9.33 3.69
N ILE A 35 -24.17 9.00 4.42
CA ILE A 35 -24.24 8.25 5.68
C ILE A 35 -25.10 9.00 6.70
N ASN A 36 -24.90 10.31 6.83
CA ASN A 36 -25.70 11.12 7.76
C ASN A 36 -27.17 11.22 7.34
N LYS A 37 -27.48 11.20 6.04
CA LYS A 37 -28.87 11.09 5.58
C LYS A 37 -29.49 9.76 6.04
N GLU A 38 -28.79 8.65 5.90
CA GLU A 38 -29.23 7.33 6.35
C GLU A 38 -29.34 7.24 7.89
N ARG A 39 -28.38 7.81 8.63
CA ARG A 39 -28.43 7.86 10.10
C ARG A 39 -29.63 8.68 10.58
N ARG A 40 -29.83 9.86 9.98
CA ARG A 40 -30.95 10.76 10.32
C ARG A 40 -32.33 10.11 10.12
N SER A 41 -32.51 9.32 9.07
CA SER A 41 -33.75 8.62 8.79
C SER A 41 -34.12 7.55 9.83
N ARG A 42 -33.15 7.14 10.66
CA ARG A 42 -33.35 6.15 11.73
C ARG A 42 -33.62 6.78 13.11
N ILE A 43 -33.52 8.11 13.20
CA ILE A 43 -33.73 8.85 14.47
C ILE A 43 -35.18 9.31 14.54
N ALA A 44 -35.82 9.04 15.66
CA ALA A 44 -37.15 9.61 15.93
C ALA A 44 -37.09 11.14 15.94
N GLY A 45 -37.89 11.78 15.10
CA GLY A 45 -37.84 13.24 14.90
C GLY A 45 -36.76 13.75 13.95
N GLY A 46 -35.83 12.88 13.46
CA GLY A 46 -34.87 13.22 12.42
C GLY A 46 -33.81 14.28 12.78
N VAL A 47 -33.53 14.50 14.07
CA VAL A 47 -32.61 15.52 14.57
C VAL A 47 -31.44 14.84 15.31
N PHE A 48 -30.21 15.19 14.96
CA PHE A 48 -29.02 14.72 15.68
C PHE A 48 -28.91 15.43 17.04
N THR A 49 -28.49 14.69 18.07
CA THR A 49 -28.24 15.19 19.43
C THR A 49 -26.83 15.76 19.61
N GLY A 50 -25.92 15.41 18.71
CA GLY A 50 -24.53 15.84 18.73
C GLY A 50 -23.78 15.32 17.49
N LYS A 51 -22.46 15.38 17.52
CA LYS A 51 -21.59 14.90 16.44
C LYS A 51 -20.34 14.23 16.97
N SER A 52 -19.85 13.21 16.28
CA SER A 52 -18.57 12.55 16.62
C SER A 52 -17.80 12.10 15.38
N ALA A 53 -16.48 12.08 15.49
CA ALA A 53 -15.57 11.43 14.57
C ALA A 53 -15.06 10.06 15.09
N ASN A 54 -15.49 9.67 16.30
CA ASN A 54 -15.09 8.42 16.92
C ASN A 54 -16.06 7.28 16.54
N ALA A 55 -15.52 6.22 15.93
CA ALA A 55 -16.32 5.09 15.46
C ALA A 55 -17.02 4.33 16.59
N GLU A 56 -16.42 4.23 17.76
CA GLU A 56 -17.03 3.53 18.90
C GLU A 56 -18.18 4.33 19.52
N GLU A 57 -18.06 5.66 19.59
CA GLU A 57 -19.15 6.54 20.02
C GLU A 57 -20.33 6.46 19.04
N LEU A 58 -20.04 6.52 17.73
CA LEU A 58 -21.05 6.43 16.68
C LEU A 58 -21.79 5.08 16.64
N LYS A 59 -21.14 4.00 17.09
CA LYS A 59 -21.80 2.69 17.25
C LYS A 59 -22.70 2.64 18.47
N LYS A 60 -22.24 3.23 19.59
CA LYS A 60 -22.98 3.24 20.86
C LYS A 60 -24.17 4.17 20.82
N ASP A 61 -24.05 5.31 20.12
CA ASP A 61 -25.10 6.31 20.03
C ASP A 61 -25.47 6.60 18.56
N PRO A 62 -26.58 6.00 18.08
CA PRO A 62 -27.09 6.24 16.72
C PRO A 62 -27.56 7.67 16.47
N THR A 63 -27.81 8.47 17.53
CA THR A 63 -28.28 9.85 17.39
C THR A 63 -27.20 10.86 17.08
N LEU A 64 -25.92 10.44 17.09
CA LEU A 64 -24.78 11.30 16.75
C LEU A 64 -24.59 11.42 15.23
N GLU A 65 -24.32 12.65 14.78
CA GLU A 65 -23.89 12.92 13.41
C GLU A 65 -22.44 12.45 13.20
N LEU A 66 -22.21 11.73 12.10
CA LEU A 66 -20.84 11.36 11.68
C LEU A 66 -20.09 12.59 11.19
N THR A 67 -18.93 12.86 11.78
CA THR A 67 -17.96 13.85 11.29
C THR A 67 -16.61 13.22 11.00
N TYR A 68 -15.69 14.01 10.48
CA TYR A 68 -14.31 13.61 10.24
C TYR A 68 -13.34 14.75 10.54
N ILE A 69 -12.10 14.41 10.82
CA ILE A 69 -11.02 15.37 11.02
C ILE A 69 -10.18 15.42 9.72
N ALA A 70 -10.10 16.58 9.10
CA ALA A 70 -9.20 16.82 7.97
C ALA A 70 -7.86 17.34 8.49
N ALA A 71 -6.83 16.49 8.46
CA ALA A 71 -5.48 16.90 8.82
C ALA A 71 -4.83 17.62 7.62
N PRO A 72 -4.29 18.83 7.80
CA PRO A 72 -3.54 19.50 6.73
C PRO A 72 -2.25 18.72 6.42
N PRO A 73 -1.87 18.58 5.13
CA PRO A 73 -0.63 17.91 4.76
C PRO A 73 0.59 18.74 5.23
N ARG A 74 1.61 18.05 5.73
CA ARG A 74 2.87 18.64 6.20
C ARG A 74 4.03 18.17 5.34
N MET A 75 4.09 18.62 4.08
CA MET A 75 5.06 18.13 3.10
C MET A 75 6.51 18.29 3.55
N ALA A 76 6.87 19.40 4.20
CA ALA A 76 8.22 19.60 4.74
C ALA A 76 8.61 18.48 5.73
N LEU A 77 7.69 18.13 6.65
CA LEU A 77 7.92 17.03 7.59
C LEU A 77 8.04 15.68 6.88
N TYR A 78 7.24 15.45 5.82
CA TYR A 78 7.31 14.18 5.07
C TYR A 78 8.64 14.06 4.34
N MET A 79 9.14 15.15 3.74
CA MET A 79 10.47 15.19 3.11
C MET A 79 11.60 15.01 4.14
N GLU A 80 11.51 15.65 5.29
CA GLU A 80 12.47 15.45 6.39
C GLU A 80 12.55 13.99 6.80
N LYS A 81 11.39 13.33 7.01
CA LYS A 81 11.34 11.91 7.38
C LYS A 81 11.81 10.99 6.25
N SER A 82 11.50 11.30 5.00
CA SER A 82 12.00 10.60 3.84
C SER A 82 13.54 10.65 3.78
N ASN A 83 14.14 11.82 3.94
CA ASN A 83 15.58 11.99 3.96
C ASN A 83 16.23 11.23 5.12
N GLN A 84 15.65 11.31 6.33
CA GLN A 84 16.13 10.56 7.49
C GLN A 84 16.16 9.04 7.22
N ILE A 85 15.13 8.51 6.57
CA ILE A 85 15.05 7.10 6.20
C ILE A 85 16.07 6.76 5.09
N TYR A 86 16.25 7.65 4.11
CA TYR A 86 17.26 7.49 3.08
C TYR A 86 18.68 7.42 3.67
N ASP A 87 19.00 8.28 4.64
CA ASP A 87 20.28 8.27 5.36
C ASP A 87 20.51 6.95 6.12
N ILE A 88 19.45 6.30 6.60
CA ILE A 88 19.56 4.97 7.20
C ILE A 88 19.91 3.93 6.16
N TYR A 89 19.31 3.99 4.96
CA TYR A 89 19.64 3.06 3.87
C TYR A 89 21.07 3.23 3.36
N LEU A 90 21.60 4.46 3.35
CA LEU A 90 22.99 4.74 3.00
C LEU A 90 24.02 4.04 3.90
N LYS A 91 23.63 3.59 5.10
CA LYS A 91 24.50 2.77 5.96
C LYS A 91 24.73 1.36 5.39
N TYR A 92 23.91 0.93 4.42
CA TYR A 92 23.86 -0.42 3.89
C TYR A 92 24.17 -0.50 2.40
N VAL A 93 23.71 0.46 1.62
CA VAL A 93 23.76 0.45 0.16
C VAL A 93 24.31 1.78 -0.33
N ALA A 94 25.20 1.75 -1.29
CA ALA A 94 25.78 2.97 -1.89
C ALA A 94 24.71 3.73 -2.70
N PRO A 95 24.79 5.07 -2.79
CA PRO A 95 23.77 5.88 -3.46
C PRO A 95 23.61 5.54 -4.96
N GLU A 96 24.65 5.07 -5.64
CA GLU A 96 24.62 4.64 -7.04
C GLU A 96 23.78 3.39 -7.29
N ASP A 97 23.58 2.54 -6.26
CA ASP A 97 22.74 1.34 -6.31
C ASP A 97 21.33 1.60 -5.75
N MET A 98 21.01 2.87 -5.47
CA MET A 98 19.70 3.29 -4.97
C MET A 98 18.98 4.19 -5.98
N HIS A 99 17.69 3.94 -6.17
CA HIS A 99 16.82 4.78 -6.98
C HIS A 99 15.62 5.27 -6.14
N VAL A 100 15.60 6.55 -5.79
CA VAL A 100 14.47 7.18 -5.12
C VAL A 100 13.32 7.31 -6.12
N TYR A 101 12.30 6.50 -5.93
CA TYR A 101 11.13 6.46 -6.81
C TYR A 101 10.06 7.51 -6.41
N SER A 102 9.86 7.69 -5.12
CA SER A 102 8.94 8.69 -4.56
C SER A 102 9.39 9.10 -3.15
N VAL A 103 8.66 10.02 -2.52
CA VAL A 103 8.92 10.47 -1.14
C VAL A 103 8.89 9.33 -0.10
N ASP A 104 8.23 8.23 -0.41
CA ASP A 104 8.02 7.09 0.49
C ASP A 104 8.51 5.75 -0.08
N GLU A 105 9.22 5.78 -1.22
CA GLU A 105 9.60 4.55 -1.90
C GLU A 105 10.98 4.66 -2.57
N VAL A 106 11.83 3.66 -2.30
CA VAL A 106 13.19 3.53 -2.83
C VAL A 106 13.40 2.12 -3.39
N PHE A 107 14.01 2.01 -4.56
CA PHE A 107 14.56 0.77 -5.09
C PHE A 107 16.04 0.67 -4.77
N MET A 108 16.50 -0.52 -4.42
CA MET A 108 17.91 -0.79 -4.12
C MET A 108 18.35 -2.08 -4.83
N ASP A 109 19.48 -2.03 -5.54
CA ASP A 109 20.16 -3.23 -6.00
C ASP A 109 21.10 -3.73 -4.91
N VAL A 110 20.71 -4.81 -4.25
CA VAL A 110 21.51 -5.39 -3.16
C VAL A 110 22.36 -6.58 -3.57
N THR A 111 22.41 -6.90 -4.86
CA THR A 111 23.06 -8.11 -5.39
C THR A 111 24.52 -8.26 -4.91
N HIS A 112 25.31 -7.20 -5.01
CA HIS A 112 26.73 -7.22 -4.63
C HIS A 112 26.96 -7.16 -3.12
N TYR A 113 25.96 -6.70 -2.35
CA TYR A 113 26.06 -6.52 -0.90
C TYR A 113 25.81 -7.80 -0.12
N LEU A 114 25.05 -8.77 -0.68
CA LEU A 114 24.67 -9.99 0.04
C LEU A 114 25.89 -10.81 0.48
N LYS A 115 26.91 -10.89 -0.39
CA LYS A 115 28.15 -11.58 -0.06
C LYS A 115 28.94 -10.84 1.03
N THR A 116 29.00 -9.53 0.95
CA THR A 116 29.73 -8.68 1.92
C THR A 116 29.11 -8.77 3.30
N TYR A 117 27.78 -8.72 3.38
CA TYR A 117 27.07 -8.84 4.65
C TYR A 117 26.86 -10.28 5.12
N GLN A 118 27.16 -11.27 4.28
CA GLN A 118 26.87 -12.70 4.54
C GLN A 118 25.41 -12.93 4.93
N MET A 119 24.49 -12.24 4.23
CA MET A 119 23.04 -12.26 4.48
C MET A 119 22.29 -12.54 3.18
N SER A 120 21.14 -13.16 3.28
CA SER A 120 20.15 -13.18 2.21
C SER A 120 19.53 -11.78 1.99
N ALA A 121 18.92 -11.56 0.84
CA ALA A 121 18.21 -10.30 0.57
C ALA A 121 17.10 -10.03 1.60
N ARG A 122 16.42 -11.08 2.07
CA ARG A 122 15.40 -11.00 3.13
C ARG A 122 15.98 -10.53 4.45
N GLU A 123 17.07 -11.14 4.92
CA GLU A 123 17.70 -10.77 6.19
C GLU A 123 18.23 -9.33 6.16
N LEU A 124 18.81 -8.92 5.01
CA LEU A 124 19.27 -7.55 4.84
C LEU A 124 18.10 -6.55 4.83
N ALA A 125 17.02 -6.84 4.11
CA ALA A 125 15.81 -6.00 4.10
C ALA A 125 15.19 -5.90 5.49
N GLU A 126 15.09 -7.02 6.23
CA GLU A 126 14.57 -7.07 7.59
C GLU A 126 15.39 -6.22 8.55
N LYS A 127 16.72 -6.29 8.46
CA LYS A 127 17.64 -5.48 9.25
C LYS A 127 17.44 -3.99 8.96
N MET A 128 17.38 -3.58 7.70
CA MET A 128 17.16 -2.19 7.31
C MET A 128 15.81 -1.68 7.82
N ILE A 129 14.72 -2.45 7.68
CA ILE A 129 13.38 -2.08 8.16
C ILE A 129 13.36 -1.90 9.68
N ARG A 130 14.03 -2.78 10.42
CA ARG A 130 14.13 -2.67 11.88
C ARG A 130 14.90 -1.43 12.32
N ASP A 131 15.97 -1.06 11.62
CA ASP A 131 16.72 0.15 11.92
C ASP A 131 15.89 1.40 11.59
N VAL A 132 15.13 1.40 10.48
CA VAL A 132 14.17 2.48 10.19
C VAL A 132 13.15 2.62 11.31
N LEU A 133 12.54 1.52 11.76
CA LEU A 133 11.57 1.54 12.84
C LEU A 133 12.19 2.06 14.14
N LYS A 134 13.39 1.59 14.48
CA LYS A 134 14.12 1.99 15.71
C LYS A 134 14.47 3.48 15.72
N GLU A 135 14.94 4.03 14.59
CA GLU A 135 15.44 5.40 14.52
C GLU A 135 14.33 6.42 14.25
N THR A 136 13.25 6.03 13.56
CA THR A 136 12.20 6.97 13.10
C THR A 136 10.82 6.71 13.69
N GLY A 137 10.59 5.52 14.25
CA GLY A 137 9.27 5.07 14.68
C GLY A 137 8.33 4.73 13.50
N VAL A 138 8.83 4.76 12.26
CA VAL A 138 8.05 4.47 11.04
C VAL A 138 8.25 3.03 10.63
N THR A 139 7.15 2.31 10.39
CA THR A 139 7.19 0.95 9.83
C THR A 139 7.36 0.99 8.33
N ALA A 140 8.10 0.02 7.78
CA ALA A 140 8.28 -0.14 6.34
C ALA A 140 7.88 -1.54 5.88
N THR A 141 7.59 -1.66 4.59
CA THR A 141 7.27 -2.93 3.90
C THR A 141 8.26 -3.11 2.77
N ALA A 142 8.75 -4.32 2.54
CA ALA A 142 9.66 -4.61 1.43
C ALA A 142 9.08 -5.64 0.45
N GLY A 143 9.36 -5.41 -0.83
CA GLY A 143 9.30 -6.43 -1.87
C GLY A 143 10.72 -6.78 -2.30
N ILE A 144 10.99 -8.04 -2.55
CA ILE A 144 12.24 -8.56 -3.07
C ILE A 144 11.96 -9.27 -4.39
N GLY A 145 12.76 -9.03 -5.39
CA GLY A 145 12.59 -9.65 -6.70
C GLY A 145 13.89 -9.76 -7.46
N THR A 146 13.97 -10.69 -8.42
CA THR A 146 15.12 -10.88 -9.32
C THR A 146 15.27 -9.72 -10.31
N ASN A 147 14.27 -8.85 -10.40
CA ASN A 147 14.32 -7.60 -11.15
C ASN A 147 13.40 -6.55 -10.52
N LEU A 148 13.50 -5.32 -10.99
CA LEU A 148 12.77 -4.17 -10.47
C LEU A 148 11.24 -4.35 -10.56
N TYR A 149 10.72 -4.96 -11.62
CA TYR A 149 9.28 -5.21 -11.75
C TYR A 149 8.78 -6.21 -10.72
N LEU A 150 9.44 -7.34 -10.57
CA LEU A 150 9.06 -8.37 -9.59
C LEU A 150 9.19 -7.85 -8.16
N CYS A 151 10.24 -7.07 -7.86
CA CYS A 151 10.41 -6.37 -6.60
C CYS A 151 9.20 -5.47 -6.27
N LYS A 152 8.80 -4.62 -7.24
CA LYS A 152 7.65 -3.73 -7.07
C LYS A 152 6.34 -4.47 -6.90
N VAL A 153 6.10 -5.50 -7.69
CA VAL A 153 4.88 -6.31 -7.62
C VAL A 153 4.83 -7.15 -6.34
N ALA A 154 5.98 -7.69 -5.88
CA ALA A 154 6.07 -8.36 -4.58
C ALA A 154 5.63 -7.43 -3.45
N MET A 155 6.09 -6.18 -3.46
CA MET A 155 5.71 -5.19 -2.46
C MET A 155 4.23 -4.79 -2.55
N ASP A 156 3.74 -4.45 -3.74
CA ASP A 156 2.42 -3.85 -3.91
C ASP A 156 1.27 -4.85 -3.75
N ILE A 157 1.46 -6.09 -4.21
CA ILE A 157 0.41 -7.10 -4.20
C ILE A 157 0.62 -8.10 -3.05
N VAL A 158 1.80 -8.69 -2.92
CA VAL A 158 2.01 -9.80 -2.00
C VAL A 158 2.27 -9.32 -0.57
N ALA A 159 3.23 -8.42 -0.36
CA ALA A 159 3.63 -7.99 0.98
C ALA A 159 2.51 -7.31 1.77
N LYS A 160 1.59 -6.63 1.10
CA LYS A 160 0.42 -5.99 1.74
C LYS A 160 -0.54 -7.00 2.39
N HIS A 161 -0.55 -8.25 1.90
CA HIS A 161 -1.43 -9.31 2.40
C HIS A 161 -0.71 -10.32 3.29
N VAL A 162 0.62 -10.20 3.44
CA VAL A 162 1.39 -11.03 4.38
C VAL A 162 1.11 -10.59 5.82
N THR A 163 0.89 -11.55 6.70
CA THR A 163 0.82 -11.28 8.15
C THR A 163 2.16 -10.70 8.60
N PRO A 164 2.16 -9.54 9.29
CA PRO A 164 3.39 -8.98 9.81
C PRO A 164 4.03 -9.93 10.83
N ASP A 165 5.35 -9.91 10.90
CA ASP A 165 6.07 -10.61 11.96
C ASP A 165 5.84 -9.95 13.34
N ALA A 166 6.47 -10.50 14.39
CA ALA A 166 6.36 -9.97 15.76
C ALA A 166 6.81 -8.50 15.91
N ASN A 167 7.56 -7.96 14.93
CA ASN A 167 8.03 -6.58 14.89
C ASN A 167 7.22 -5.70 13.93
N GLY A 168 6.13 -6.22 13.36
CA GLY A 168 5.30 -5.51 12.40
C GLY A 168 5.88 -5.47 10.97
N VAL A 169 6.95 -6.21 10.69
CA VAL A 169 7.62 -6.24 9.39
C VAL A 169 6.86 -7.11 8.39
N ARG A 170 6.67 -6.60 7.18
CA ARG A 170 6.08 -7.31 6.04
C ARG A 170 7.07 -7.36 4.90
N ILE A 171 7.46 -8.56 4.50
CA ILE A 171 8.39 -8.79 3.38
C ILE A 171 7.81 -9.87 2.48
N ALA A 172 7.80 -9.62 1.17
CA ALA A 172 7.46 -10.61 0.15
C ALA A 172 8.58 -10.74 -0.87
N GLU A 173 8.72 -11.95 -1.42
CA GLU A 173 9.73 -12.27 -2.42
C GLU A 173 9.06 -12.87 -3.65
N LEU A 174 9.49 -12.46 -4.84
CA LEU A 174 9.07 -13.04 -6.11
C LEU A 174 10.27 -13.26 -7.02
N ASP A 175 10.35 -14.46 -7.55
CA ASP A 175 11.05 -14.82 -8.77
C ASP A 175 10.03 -15.03 -9.91
N GLU A 176 10.49 -15.30 -11.12
CA GLU A 176 9.65 -15.51 -12.29
C GLU A 176 8.67 -16.67 -12.09
N MET A 177 9.07 -17.74 -11.42
CA MET A 177 8.25 -18.93 -11.22
C MET A 177 7.20 -18.72 -10.12
N SER A 178 7.55 -18.08 -9.02
CA SER A 178 6.60 -17.71 -7.96
C SER A 178 5.62 -16.66 -8.43
N TYR A 179 6.05 -15.69 -9.25
CA TYR A 179 5.18 -14.73 -9.90
C TYR A 179 4.11 -15.45 -10.77
N ARG A 180 4.51 -16.42 -11.60
CA ARG A 180 3.58 -17.19 -12.40
C ARG A 180 2.58 -17.96 -11.55
N ARG A 181 3.06 -18.66 -10.52
CA ARG A 181 2.19 -19.47 -9.64
C ARG A 181 1.21 -18.65 -8.84
N LEU A 182 1.63 -17.48 -8.35
CA LEU A 182 0.86 -16.68 -7.38
C LEU A 182 0.01 -15.59 -8.03
N LEU A 183 0.47 -15.03 -9.16
CA LEU A 183 -0.09 -13.80 -9.67
C LEU A 183 -0.56 -13.83 -11.12
N TRP A 184 -0.32 -14.92 -11.87
CA TRP A 184 -0.81 -14.99 -13.24
C TRP A 184 -2.33 -14.92 -13.35
N ASP A 185 -3.07 -15.43 -12.38
CA ASP A 185 -4.54 -15.38 -12.32
C ASP A 185 -5.07 -14.25 -11.43
N HIS A 186 -4.18 -13.41 -10.88
CA HIS A 186 -4.58 -12.30 -10.00
C HIS A 186 -5.41 -11.25 -10.76
N ARG A 187 -6.44 -10.75 -10.10
CA ARG A 187 -7.32 -9.65 -10.55
C ARG A 187 -7.53 -8.65 -9.42
N PRO A 188 -7.74 -7.38 -9.78
CA PRO A 188 -7.80 -6.79 -11.12
C PRO A 188 -6.40 -6.50 -11.69
N LEU A 189 -6.30 -6.36 -13.01
CA LEU A 189 -5.05 -5.98 -13.69
C LEU A 189 -4.45 -4.66 -13.19
N THR A 190 -5.27 -3.76 -12.65
CA THR A 190 -4.84 -2.46 -12.11
C THR A 190 -4.03 -2.53 -10.83
N ASP A 191 -3.93 -3.71 -10.19
CA ASP A 191 -3.06 -3.91 -9.04
C ASP A 191 -1.58 -4.02 -9.46
N PHE A 192 -1.35 -4.37 -10.73
CA PHE A 192 0.00 -4.47 -11.27
C PHE A 192 0.58 -3.11 -11.62
N TRP A 193 1.84 -2.93 -11.26
CA TRP A 193 2.57 -1.72 -11.53
C TRP A 193 2.51 -1.33 -13.02
N ARG A 194 2.22 -0.07 -13.31
CA ARG A 194 2.05 0.55 -14.62
C ARG A 194 0.81 0.10 -15.41
N VAL A 195 -0.10 -0.68 -14.83
CA VAL A 195 -1.38 -0.99 -15.45
C VAL A 195 -2.46 -0.05 -14.89
N GLY A 196 -2.75 1.01 -15.61
CA GLY A 196 -3.85 1.92 -15.27
C GLY A 196 -5.20 1.47 -15.85
N GLY A 197 -6.27 2.18 -15.43
CA GLY A 197 -7.64 1.87 -15.88
C GLY A 197 -7.84 1.90 -17.40
N GLY A 198 -7.07 2.72 -18.13
CA GLY A 198 -7.10 2.75 -19.59
C GLY A 198 -6.57 1.47 -20.24
N TYR A 199 -5.42 0.97 -19.76
CA TYR A 199 -4.87 -0.32 -20.22
C TYR A 199 -5.80 -1.47 -19.85
N ARG A 200 -6.27 -1.52 -18.60
CA ARG A 200 -7.23 -2.53 -18.17
C ARG A 200 -8.43 -2.62 -19.10
N LYS A 201 -9.10 -1.50 -19.40
CA LYS A 201 -10.28 -1.49 -20.28
C LYS A 201 -9.97 -2.03 -21.68
N LYS A 202 -8.82 -1.67 -22.25
CA LYS A 202 -8.40 -2.18 -23.57
C LYS A 202 -8.12 -3.68 -23.56
N LEU A 203 -7.43 -4.17 -22.53
CA LEU A 203 -7.11 -5.59 -22.38
C LEU A 203 -8.38 -6.43 -22.14
N GLU A 204 -9.24 -6.01 -21.22
CA GLU A 204 -10.52 -6.67 -20.96
C GLU A 204 -11.44 -6.71 -22.19
N ALA A 205 -11.46 -5.64 -23.01
CA ALA A 205 -12.20 -5.63 -24.28
C ALA A 205 -11.64 -6.61 -25.32
N ALA A 206 -10.37 -7.01 -25.21
CA ALA A 206 -9.74 -8.04 -26.02
C ALA A 206 -9.80 -9.43 -25.35
N GLY A 207 -10.56 -9.60 -24.27
CA GLY A 207 -10.68 -10.89 -23.56
C GLY A 207 -9.51 -11.22 -22.63
N LEU A 208 -8.60 -10.26 -22.37
CA LEU A 208 -7.41 -10.45 -21.53
C LEU A 208 -7.68 -9.88 -20.13
N TYR A 209 -7.91 -10.74 -19.17
CA TYR A 209 -8.30 -10.36 -17.80
C TYR A 209 -7.19 -10.54 -16.77
N THR A 210 -6.14 -11.30 -17.12
CA THR A 210 -5.04 -11.65 -16.22
C THR A 210 -3.68 -11.48 -16.89
N MET A 211 -2.61 -11.42 -16.09
CA MET A 211 -1.24 -11.43 -16.63
C MET A 211 -0.90 -12.73 -17.34
N GLY A 212 -1.49 -13.86 -16.91
CA GLY A 212 -1.40 -15.12 -17.59
C GLY A 212 -2.04 -15.11 -18.99
N ASP A 213 -3.19 -14.45 -19.15
CA ASP A 213 -3.83 -14.29 -20.46
C ASP A 213 -2.94 -13.48 -21.41
N ILE A 214 -2.38 -12.37 -20.92
CA ILE A 214 -1.47 -11.52 -21.69
C ILE A 214 -0.23 -12.32 -22.13
N ALA A 215 0.36 -13.08 -21.20
CA ALA A 215 1.55 -13.90 -21.51
C ALA A 215 1.24 -14.99 -22.53
N ARG A 216 0.10 -15.72 -22.41
CA ARG A 216 -0.34 -16.70 -23.40
C ARG A 216 -0.59 -16.07 -24.76
N CYS A 217 -1.30 -14.97 -24.80
CA CYS A 217 -1.58 -14.22 -26.02
C CYS A 217 -0.29 -13.76 -26.72
N SER A 218 0.72 -13.31 -25.98
CA SER A 218 2.01 -12.88 -26.54
C SER A 218 2.79 -14.02 -27.23
N LEU A 219 2.49 -15.26 -26.87
CA LEU A 219 3.09 -16.46 -27.47
C LEU A 219 2.21 -17.06 -28.60
N GLY A 220 1.12 -16.40 -28.97
CA GLY A 220 0.17 -16.91 -29.98
C GLY A 220 -0.66 -18.13 -29.51
N LEU A 221 -0.71 -18.37 -28.20
CA LEU A 221 -1.53 -19.43 -27.63
C LEU A 221 -2.97 -18.96 -27.50
N SER A 222 -3.93 -19.89 -27.79
CA SER A 222 -5.35 -19.59 -27.54
C SER A 222 -5.63 -19.34 -26.07
N LEU A 223 -6.55 -18.42 -25.78
CA LEU A 223 -7.05 -18.11 -24.46
C LEU A 223 -8.02 -19.18 -23.96
#